data_bc8e4187528278670cc6ba25c4e4eab8
#
_entry.id   bc8e4187528278670cc6ba25c4e4eab8
#
_cell.length_a   1.000
_cell.length_b   1.000
_cell.length_c   1.000
_cell.angle_alpha   90.00
_cell.angle_beta   90.00
_cell.angle_gamma   90.00
#
_symmetry.space_group_name_H-M   'P 1'
#
loop_
_entity.id
_entity.type
_entity.pdbx_description
1 polymer ?
#
loop_
_entity_poly.entity_id
_entity_poly.type
_entity_poly.pdbx_seq_one_letter_code
_entity_poly.pdbx_strand_id
1 'polypeptide(L)'
;MKLITAAKLQDYSQPDPYMIEANGKFYIYATGNDGVNVYRSDDLFGGYEYLGKTSAVEGKKEYWAPSVIELDGKFYMYVSCMPEKATDTHEQAMFVMTADKPEGPFENAKQILQPFSIDSHIVKNDAGLFLFYSMNDYQSAMGGTYIVVDRMLDPFTPEGKPVPVIRPSLKEELWAKARFRPDQDWYTIEGAFYFRKG
;
A
#
# COMPACT_ATOMS: atom_id res chain seq x y z
N MET A 1 -9.26 21.56 -15.28
CA MET A 1 -9.05 20.46 -14.31
C MET A 1 -9.86 20.80 -13.06
N LYS A 2 -10.88 20.06 -12.74
CA LYS A 2 -11.59 20.23 -11.46
C LYS A 2 -10.81 19.44 -10.41
N LEU A 3 -10.45 20.10 -9.32
CA LEU A 3 -9.91 19.39 -8.16
C LEU A 3 -10.97 18.40 -7.63
N ILE A 4 -10.54 17.22 -7.24
CA ILE A 4 -11.37 16.29 -6.48
C ILE A 4 -11.61 16.95 -5.12
N THR A 5 -12.80 17.51 -4.94
CA THR A 5 -13.20 18.04 -3.64
C THR A 5 -14.15 17.04 -3.00
N ALA A 6 -13.66 16.30 -2.02
CA ALA A 6 -14.53 15.57 -1.11
C ALA A 6 -15.26 16.58 -0.21
N ALA A 7 -16.56 16.46 -0.09
CA ALA A 7 -17.40 17.42 0.60
C ALA A 7 -17.14 17.56 2.10
N LYS A 8 -16.40 16.65 2.71
CA LYS A 8 -15.90 16.71 4.09
C LYS A 8 -14.69 15.79 4.22
N LEU A 9 -13.52 16.33 4.07
CA LEU A 9 -12.31 15.74 4.62
C LEU A 9 -12.39 15.88 6.14
N GLN A 10 -12.87 14.87 6.81
CA GLN A 10 -12.97 14.91 8.29
C GLN A 10 -11.65 14.63 8.98
N ASP A 11 -10.69 14.03 8.31
CA ASP A 11 -9.46 13.61 8.94
C ASP A 11 -8.28 13.83 8.01
N TYR A 12 -7.27 14.50 8.52
CA TYR A 12 -5.85 14.42 8.20
C TYR A 12 -5.43 14.18 6.74
N SER A 13 -4.16 14.16 6.54
CA SER A 13 -3.49 13.74 5.30
C SER A 13 -4.03 12.37 4.84
N GLN A 14 -4.40 12.29 3.56
CA GLN A 14 -4.81 11.05 2.88
C GLN A 14 -3.88 10.81 1.68
N PRO A 15 -2.61 10.49 1.94
CA PRO A 15 -1.65 10.20 0.88
C PRO A 15 -1.92 8.85 0.21
N ASP A 16 -1.06 8.53 -0.77
CA ASP A 16 -0.94 7.23 -1.41
C ASP A 16 -2.25 6.73 -2.05
N PRO A 17 -2.90 7.53 -2.90
CA PRO A 17 -4.15 7.11 -3.53
C PRO A 17 -3.90 6.00 -4.54
N TYR A 18 -4.69 4.93 -4.46
CA TYR A 18 -4.73 3.85 -5.43
C TYR A 18 -6.10 3.83 -6.12
N MET A 19 -6.11 3.74 -7.44
CA MET A 19 -7.34 3.77 -8.21
C MET A 19 -7.54 2.49 -9.01
N ILE A 20 -8.80 2.02 -9.02
CA ILE A 20 -9.27 0.98 -9.95
C ILE A 20 -10.51 1.45 -10.69
N GLU A 21 -10.73 0.86 -11.86
CA GLU A 21 -12.01 0.88 -12.53
C GLU A 21 -12.71 -0.46 -12.31
N ALA A 22 -13.94 -0.44 -11.82
CA ALA A 22 -14.76 -1.64 -11.61
C ALA A 22 -16.24 -1.31 -11.84
N ASN A 23 -16.95 -2.21 -12.52
CA ASN A 23 -18.40 -2.05 -12.79
C ASN A 23 -18.76 -0.71 -13.47
N GLY A 24 -17.87 -0.18 -14.33
CA GLY A 24 -18.06 1.10 -15.02
C GLY A 24 -17.95 2.33 -14.13
N LYS A 25 -17.33 2.21 -12.96
CA LYS A 25 -17.08 3.28 -11.99
C LYS A 25 -15.61 3.31 -11.57
N PHE A 26 -15.15 4.45 -11.12
CA PHE A 26 -13.80 4.66 -10.60
C PHE A 26 -13.83 4.69 -9.07
N TYR A 27 -12.93 3.93 -8.45
CA TYR A 27 -12.76 3.87 -7.01
C TYR A 27 -11.36 4.31 -6.64
N ILE A 28 -11.25 5.21 -5.66
CA ILE A 28 -9.97 5.63 -5.08
C ILE A 28 -9.93 5.15 -3.64
N TYR A 29 -8.86 4.46 -3.29
CA TYR A 29 -8.52 4.07 -1.92
C TYR A 29 -7.33 4.90 -1.47
N ALA A 30 -7.37 5.40 -0.23
CA ALA A 30 -6.30 6.23 0.29
C ALA A 30 -5.98 5.87 1.74
N THR A 31 -4.74 6.13 2.11
CA THR A 31 -4.25 6.02 3.50
C THR A 31 -5.22 6.63 4.50
N GLY A 32 -5.37 5.99 5.65
CA GLY A 32 -6.20 6.48 6.75
C GLY A 32 -5.70 5.97 8.10
N ASN A 33 -6.07 6.68 9.17
CA ASN A 33 -5.58 6.36 10.51
C ASN A 33 -6.22 5.10 11.10
N ASP A 34 -7.53 4.95 10.96
CA ASP A 34 -8.37 3.90 11.57
C ASP A 34 -9.13 3.07 10.52
N GLY A 35 -8.62 3.03 9.30
CA GLY A 35 -9.16 2.30 8.16
C GLY A 35 -8.81 2.97 6.84
N VAL A 36 -8.97 2.26 5.74
CA VAL A 36 -8.73 2.78 4.39
C VAL A 36 -9.92 3.64 3.95
N ASN A 37 -9.65 4.86 3.50
CA ASN A 37 -10.66 5.74 2.93
C ASN A 37 -11.03 5.30 1.51
N VAL A 38 -12.31 5.30 1.14
CA VAL A 38 -12.77 4.97 -0.21
C VAL A 38 -13.63 6.07 -0.79
N TYR A 39 -13.39 6.35 -2.07
CA TYR A 39 -14.14 7.29 -2.90
C TYR A 39 -14.61 6.60 -4.17
N ARG A 40 -15.74 7.05 -4.72
CA ARG A 40 -16.31 6.53 -5.96
C ARG A 40 -16.74 7.67 -6.90
N SER A 41 -16.57 7.46 -8.20
CA SER A 41 -17.11 8.35 -9.23
C SER A 41 -17.56 7.58 -10.47
N ASP A 42 -18.49 8.15 -11.22
CA ASP A 42 -18.82 7.74 -12.60
C ASP A 42 -17.88 8.40 -13.62
N ASP A 43 -17.09 9.40 -13.23
CA ASP A 43 -16.16 10.13 -14.10
C ASP A 43 -14.74 10.08 -13.52
N LEU A 44 -13.76 9.63 -14.34
CA LEU A 44 -12.35 9.58 -13.98
C LEU A 44 -11.81 10.92 -13.45
N PHE A 45 -12.29 12.04 -13.97
CA PHE A 45 -11.74 13.36 -13.71
C PHE A 45 -12.51 14.17 -12.65
N GLY A 46 -13.53 13.61 -12.02
CA GLY A 46 -14.22 14.38 -10.99
C GLY A 46 -15.46 13.71 -10.41
N GLY A 47 -16.16 14.46 -9.54
CA GLY A 47 -17.40 14.01 -8.93
C GLY A 47 -17.24 12.87 -7.93
N TYR A 48 -16.05 12.71 -7.34
CA TYR A 48 -15.83 11.64 -6.35
C TYR A 48 -16.62 11.88 -5.07
N GLU A 49 -17.43 10.88 -4.74
CA GLU A 49 -18.16 10.78 -3.49
C GLU A 49 -17.32 10.01 -2.46
N TYR A 50 -17.19 10.55 -1.26
CA TYR A 50 -16.59 9.83 -0.14
C TYR A 50 -17.59 8.81 0.42
N LEU A 51 -17.24 7.54 0.41
CA LEU A 51 -18.10 6.45 0.90
C LEU A 51 -17.80 6.06 2.35
N GLY A 52 -16.76 6.61 2.94
CA GLY A 52 -16.32 6.27 4.29
C GLY A 52 -15.07 5.41 4.32
N LYS A 53 -14.87 4.74 5.45
CA LYS A 53 -13.77 3.79 5.64
C LYS A 53 -14.24 2.39 5.27
N THR A 54 -13.48 1.72 4.41
CA THR A 54 -13.90 0.45 3.84
C THR A 54 -13.27 -0.77 4.49
N SER A 55 -12.24 -0.57 5.34
CA SER A 55 -11.55 -1.67 6.00
C SER A 55 -11.00 -1.24 7.36
N ALA A 56 -11.07 -2.14 8.32
CA ALA A 56 -10.40 -2.02 9.61
C ALA A 56 -9.98 -3.41 10.10
N VAL A 57 -8.87 -3.47 10.82
CA VAL A 57 -8.36 -4.68 11.50
C VAL A 57 -8.33 -4.39 12.97
N GLU A 58 -8.95 -5.25 13.78
CA GLU A 58 -9.01 -5.07 15.23
C GLU A 58 -7.61 -4.91 15.84
N GLY A 59 -7.45 -3.91 16.72
CA GLY A 59 -6.19 -3.59 17.38
C GLY A 59 -5.08 -3.02 16.48
N LYS A 60 -5.45 -2.51 15.29
CA LYS A 60 -4.54 -1.89 14.33
C LYS A 60 -4.91 -0.45 14.02
N LYS A 61 -3.92 0.31 13.61
CA LYS A 61 -4.01 1.71 13.17
C LYS A 61 -3.07 1.98 12.01
N GLU A 62 -3.13 3.21 11.47
CA GLU A 62 -2.23 3.69 10.42
C GLU A 62 -2.23 2.76 9.20
N TYR A 63 -3.32 2.82 8.42
CA TYR A 63 -3.51 2.02 7.21
C TYR A 63 -2.88 2.73 6.02
N TRP A 64 -1.69 2.29 5.60
CA TRP A 64 -0.87 2.98 4.61
C TRP A 64 -0.88 2.31 3.25
N ALA A 65 -0.89 3.16 2.21
CA ALA A 65 -0.68 2.81 0.81
C ALA A 65 -1.43 1.54 0.36
N PRO A 66 -2.77 1.57 0.38
CA PRO A 66 -3.57 0.44 -0.08
C PRO A 66 -3.38 0.20 -1.57
N SER A 67 -3.39 -1.06 -2.01
CA SER A 67 -3.60 -1.45 -3.40
C SER A 67 -4.70 -2.48 -3.51
N VAL A 68 -5.48 -2.42 -4.59
CA VAL A 68 -6.65 -3.29 -4.79
C VAL A 68 -6.61 -3.94 -6.16
N ILE A 69 -6.93 -5.22 -6.22
CA ILE A 69 -7.06 -5.98 -7.47
C ILE A 69 -8.35 -6.81 -7.43
N GLU A 70 -9.00 -6.93 -8.59
CA GLU A 70 -10.08 -7.88 -8.80
C GLU A 70 -9.53 -9.19 -9.40
N LEU A 71 -9.86 -10.31 -8.76
CA LEU A 71 -9.52 -11.65 -9.25
C LEU A 71 -10.75 -12.54 -9.12
N ASP A 72 -11.20 -13.05 -10.26
CA ASP A 72 -12.32 -13.99 -10.33
C ASP A 72 -13.60 -13.51 -9.63
N GLY A 73 -13.92 -12.20 -9.78
CA GLY A 73 -15.10 -11.55 -9.22
C GLY A 73 -15.00 -11.19 -7.73
N LYS A 74 -13.82 -11.32 -7.13
CA LYS A 74 -13.53 -10.94 -5.76
C LYS A 74 -12.46 -9.87 -5.70
N PHE A 75 -12.62 -8.92 -4.80
CA PHE A 75 -11.65 -7.84 -4.60
C PHE A 75 -10.71 -8.19 -3.45
N TYR A 76 -9.42 -7.94 -3.66
CA TYR A 76 -8.34 -8.15 -2.69
C TYR A 76 -7.65 -6.81 -2.45
N MET A 77 -7.65 -6.35 -1.21
CA MET A 77 -6.92 -5.15 -0.79
C MET A 77 -5.68 -5.55 -0.02
N TYR A 78 -4.55 -5.03 -0.45
CA TYR A 78 -3.28 -5.12 0.27
C TYR A 78 -3.00 -3.77 0.90
N VAL A 79 -2.69 -3.75 2.19
CA VAL A 79 -2.47 -2.52 2.95
C VAL A 79 -1.56 -2.81 4.13
N SER A 80 -0.68 -1.90 4.47
CA SER A 80 0.09 -2.03 5.71
C SER A 80 -0.61 -1.33 6.86
N CYS A 81 -0.51 -1.93 8.04
CA CYS A 81 -0.95 -1.32 9.29
C CYS A 81 -0.12 -1.82 10.47
N MET A 82 -0.11 -1.06 11.57
CA MET A 82 0.66 -1.38 12.76
C MET A 82 -0.23 -1.59 13.97
N PRO A 83 0.26 -2.23 15.06
CA PRO A 83 -0.49 -2.37 16.29
C PRO A 83 -0.94 -1.01 16.85
N GLU A 84 -2.14 -0.93 17.41
CA GLU A 84 -2.69 0.30 17.96
C GLU A 84 -1.77 0.95 19.02
N LYS A 85 -1.08 0.13 19.82
CA LYS A 85 -0.15 0.58 20.86
C LYS A 85 1.25 0.87 20.34
N ALA A 86 1.55 0.56 19.09
CA ALA A 86 2.85 0.82 18.49
C ALA A 86 3.12 2.33 18.43
N THR A 87 4.35 2.72 18.67
CA THR A 87 4.83 4.10 18.55
C THR A 87 5.89 4.25 17.46
N ASP A 88 6.40 3.15 16.94
CA ASP A 88 7.38 3.11 15.85
C ASP A 88 6.70 2.65 14.57
N THR A 89 6.75 3.49 13.55
CA THR A 89 6.20 3.17 12.21
C THR A 89 6.90 1.98 11.54
N HIS A 90 8.08 1.56 12.02
CA HIS A 90 8.74 0.33 11.57
C HIS A 90 8.03 -0.95 12.02
N GLU A 91 6.96 -0.85 12.82
CA GLU A 91 6.07 -1.96 13.14
C GLU A 91 4.96 -2.18 12.08
N GLN A 92 4.97 -1.41 11.00
CA GLN A 92 4.07 -1.59 9.84
C GLN A 92 4.26 -2.97 9.21
N ALA A 93 3.18 -3.72 9.08
CA ALA A 93 3.15 -5.05 8.48
C ALA A 93 2.07 -5.13 7.40
N MET A 94 2.30 -5.89 6.35
CA MET A 94 1.38 -6.04 5.23
C MET A 94 0.27 -7.03 5.54
N PHE A 95 -0.97 -6.60 5.28
CA PHE A 95 -2.18 -7.40 5.35
C PHE A 95 -2.85 -7.50 3.99
N VAL A 96 -3.58 -8.57 3.78
CA VAL A 96 -4.55 -8.72 2.69
C VAL A 96 -5.94 -8.92 3.27
N MET A 97 -6.92 -8.27 2.66
CA MET A 97 -8.35 -8.37 3.00
C MET A 97 -9.17 -8.60 1.75
N THR A 98 -10.39 -9.12 1.89
CA THR A 98 -11.27 -9.44 0.75
C THR A 98 -12.62 -8.76 0.84
N ALA A 99 -13.21 -8.47 -0.32
CA ALA A 99 -14.58 -7.98 -0.46
C ALA A 99 -15.23 -8.55 -1.71
N ASP A 100 -16.57 -8.61 -1.71
CA ASP A 100 -17.37 -8.98 -2.89
C ASP A 100 -17.69 -7.77 -3.79
N LYS A 101 -17.40 -6.57 -3.30
CA LYS A 101 -17.65 -5.30 -4.01
C LYS A 101 -16.43 -4.39 -3.89
N PRO A 102 -16.19 -3.52 -4.90
CA PRO A 102 -15.04 -2.62 -4.86
C PRO A 102 -15.10 -1.61 -3.71
N GLU A 103 -16.29 -1.16 -3.30
CA GLU A 103 -16.44 -0.29 -2.14
C GLU A 103 -16.26 -0.98 -0.78
N GLY A 104 -16.16 -2.29 -0.76
CA GLY A 104 -16.07 -3.11 0.46
C GLY A 104 -17.45 -3.51 1.03
N PRO A 105 -17.57 -3.82 2.33
CA PRO A 105 -16.45 -3.81 3.32
C PRO A 105 -15.37 -4.86 2.99
N PHE A 106 -14.12 -4.49 3.20
CA PHE A 106 -13.02 -5.44 3.13
C PHE A 106 -12.83 -6.10 4.50
N GLU A 107 -12.91 -7.42 4.52
CA GLU A 107 -12.94 -8.27 5.71
C GLU A 107 -11.92 -9.40 5.61
N ASN A 108 -11.91 -10.31 6.58
CA ASN A 108 -11.03 -11.50 6.62
C ASN A 108 -9.54 -11.15 6.51
N ALA A 109 -9.12 -10.15 7.27
CA ALA A 109 -7.75 -9.68 7.27
C ALA A 109 -6.75 -10.78 7.65
N LYS A 110 -5.73 -10.98 6.80
CA LYS A 110 -4.61 -11.88 7.05
C LYS A 110 -3.30 -11.12 6.90
N GLN A 111 -2.45 -11.16 7.92
CA GLN A 111 -1.08 -10.68 7.79
C GLN A 111 -0.29 -11.62 6.87
N ILE A 112 0.34 -11.06 5.84
CA ILE A 112 1.08 -11.83 4.83
C ILE A 112 2.59 -11.56 4.84
N LEU A 113 3.02 -10.39 5.35
CA LEU A 113 4.43 -10.07 5.51
C LEU A 113 4.69 -9.56 6.94
N GLN A 114 5.92 -9.75 7.39
CA GLN A 114 6.39 -9.25 8.68
C GLN A 114 6.76 -7.75 8.59
N PRO A 115 6.88 -7.05 9.72
CA PRO A 115 7.47 -5.72 9.75
C PRO A 115 8.95 -5.73 9.30
N PHE A 116 9.42 -4.73 8.60
CA PHE A 116 8.75 -3.59 8.03
C PHE A 116 8.34 -3.92 6.59
N SER A 117 7.06 -3.74 6.25
CA SER A 117 6.56 -3.96 4.89
C SER A 117 5.43 -2.98 4.59
N ILE A 118 5.64 -2.07 3.62
CA ILE A 118 4.72 -0.99 3.26
C ILE A 118 4.59 -0.85 1.74
N ASP A 119 3.72 0.05 1.30
CA ASP A 119 3.55 0.50 -0.08
C ASP A 119 3.29 -0.64 -1.06
N SER A 120 2.22 -1.35 -0.79
CA SER A 120 1.80 -2.47 -1.63
C SER A 120 1.43 -2.05 -3.04
N HIS A 121 1.88 -2.79 -4.04
CA HIS A 121 1.35 -2.72 -5.39
C HIS A 121 1.22 -4.12 -5.97
N ILE A 122 -0.02 -4.58 -6.06
CA ILE A 122 -0.34 -5.93 -6.57
C ILE A 122 -0.58 -5.89 -8.08
N VAL A 123 0.03 -6.84 -8.80
CA VAL A 123 -0.05 -6.92 -10.26
C VAL A 123 -0.31 -8.35 -10.69
N LYS A 124 -1.26 -8.53 -11.62
CA LYS A 124 -1.46 -9.79 -12.36
C LYS A 124 -1.07 -9.59 -13.82
N ASN A 125 -0.28 -10.51 -14.34
CA ASN A 125 0.06 -10.60 -15.76
C ASN A 125 0.13 -12.06 -16.22
N ASP A 126 0.57 -12.32 -17.45
CA ASP A 126 0.67 -13.68 -18.02
C ASP A 126 1.65 -14.59 -17.26
N ALA A 127 2.63 -14.01 -16.55
CA ALA A 127 3.60 -14.77 -15.75
C ALA A 127 3.09 -15.10 -14.34
N GLY A 128 1.99 -14.50 -13.89
CA GLY A 128 1.39 -14.76 -12.59
C GLY A 128 0.98 -13.53 -11.82
N LEU A 129 0.88 -13.69 -10.51
CA LEU A 129 0.55 -12.64 -9.54
C LEU A 129 1.83 -12.21 -8.80
N PHE A 130 2.04 -10.90 -8.67
CA PHE A 130 3.24 -10.32 -8.08
C PHE A 130 2.88 -9.18 -7.13
N LEU A 131 3.51 -9.16 -5.97
CA LEU A 131 3.41 -8.08 -5.00
C LEU A 131 4.71 -7.29 -4.96
N PHE A 132 4.65 -6.02 -5.36
CA PHE A 132 5.71 -5.06 -5.09
C PHE A 132 5.46 -4.45 -3.71
N TYR A 133 6.51 -4.24 -2.95
CA TYR A 133 6.43 -3.57 -1.65
C TYR A 133 7.78 -2.99 -1.24
N SER A 134 7.76 -2.11 -0.25
CA SER A 134 8.96 -1.53 0.33
C SER A 134 9.33 -2.26 1.62
N MET A 135 10.62 -2.51 1.81
CA MET A 135 11.19 -3.11 3.02
C MET A 135 12.54 -2.46 3.38
N ASN A 136 13.06 -2.75 4.56
CA ASN A 136 14.28 -2.12 5.08
C ASN A 136 15.52 -3.01 4.93
N ASP A 137 16.64 -2.37 4.58
CA ASP A 137 17.98 -2.94 4.61
C ASP A 137 18.83 -2.20 5.65
N TYR A 138 19.21 -2.89 6.71
CA TYR A 138 20.01 -2.34 7.81
C TYR A 138 21.52 -2.61 7.67
N GLN A 139 21.96 -3.27 6.58
CA GLN A 139 23.33 -3.80 6.47
C GLN A 139 24.14 -3.14 5.37
N SER A 140 23.53 -2.68 4.30
CA SER A 140 24.22 -2.07 3.17
C SER A 140 24.84 -0.72 3.52
N ALA A 141 25.85 -0.32 2.77
CA ALA A 141 26.51 0.99 2.93
C ALA A 141 25.57 2.17 2.71
N MET A 142 24.59 2.02 1.80
CA MET A 142 23.45 2.91 1.63
C MET A 142 22.19 2.19 2.14
N GLY A 143 22.23 1.79 3.42
CA GLY A 143 21.12 1.12 4.07
C GLY A 143 19.88 2.00 4.14
N GLY A 144 18.71 1.38 4.13
CA GLY A 144 17.44 2.12 4.14
C GLY A 144 16.28 1.37 3.57
N THR A 145 15.25 2.11 3.18
CA THR A 145 14.05 1.54 2.55
C THR A 145 14.31 1.33 1.06
N TYR A 146 13.90 0.18 0.54
CA TYR A 146 14.07 -0.18 -0.87
C TYR A 146 12.91 -1.03 -1.36
N ILE A 147 12.72 -1.07 -2.69
CA ILE A 147 11.61 -1.75 -3.34
C ILE A 147 12.02 -3.18 -3.73
N VAL A 148 11.15 -4.12 -3.41
CA VAL A 148 11.24 -5.52 -3.81
C VAL A 148 9.98 -5.97 -4.55
N VAL A 149 10.09 -7.08 -5.26
CA VAL A 149 8.95 -7.82 -5.82
C VAL A 149 9.03 -9.26 -5.34
N ASP A 150 7.91 -9.80 -4.87
CA ASP A 150 7.75 -11.22 -4.59
C ASP A 150 6.62 -11.83 -5.43
N ARG A 151 6.80 -13.06 -5.85
CA ARG A 151 5.74 -13.81 -6.52
C ARG A 151 4.70 -14.23 -5.49
N MET A 152 3.42 -14.12 -5.85
CA MET A 152 2.33 -14.63 -5.05
C MET A 152 1.92 -16.02 -5.55
N LEU A 153 1.88 -17.01 -4.67
CA LEU A 153 1.41 -18.38 -4.97
C LEU A 153 -0.12 -18.40 -5.10
N ASP A 154 -0.78 -17.60 -4.30
CA ASP A 154 -2.19 -17.26 -4.32
C ASP A 154 -2.35 -15.83 -3.74
N PRO A 155 -3.56 -15.22 -3.71
CA PRO A 155 -3.74 -13.86 -3.19
C PRO A 155 -3.32 -13.65 -1.73
N PHE A 156 -3.14 -14.71 -0.96
CA PHE A 156 -2.82 -14.67 0.48
C PHE A 156 -1.41 -15.14 0.83
N THR A 157 -0.64 -15.64 -0.16
CA THR A 157 0.60 -16.38 0.12
C THR A 157 1.73 -15.89 -0.78
N PRO A 158 2.62 -15.02 -0.27
CA PRO A 158 3.88 -14.71 -0.95
C PRO A 158 4.76 -15.97 -1.04
N GLU A 159 5.54 -16.11 -2.10
CA GLU A 159 6.54 -17.20 -2.22
C GLU A 159 7.63 -17.10 -1.15
N GLY A 160 7.85 -15.89 -0.61
CA GLY A 160 8.84 -15.63 0.42
C GLY A 160 10.27 -15.54 -0.13
N LYS A 161 10.39 -15.15 -1.39
CA LYS A 161 11.67 -14.97 -2.09
C LYS A 161 11.73 -13.59 -2.76
N PRO A 162 11.61 -12.50 -1.98
CA PRO A 162 11.58 -11.17 -2.56
C PRO A 162 12.89 -10.84 -3.30
N VAL A 163 12.73 -10.29 -4.50
CA VAL A 163 13.85 -9.85 -5.34
C VAL A 163 13.93 -8.33 -5.28
N PRO A 164 15.08 -7.74 -4.94
CA PRO A 164 15.30 -6.30 -5.01
C PRO A 164 15.11 -5.79 -6.44
N VAL A 165 14.29 -4.75 -6.59
CA VAL A 165 14.01 -4.10 -7.88
C VAL A 165 14.72 -2.75 -7.96
N ILE A 166 14.58 -1.92 -6.93
CA ILE A 166 15.19 -0.60 -6.84
C ILE A 166 15.77 -0.43 -5.44
N ARG A 167 17.05 -0.04 -5.38
CA ARG A 167 17.76 0.29 -4.14
C ARG A 167 18.23 1.72 -4.17
N PRO A 168 18.38 2.38 -3.03
CA PRO A 168 19.08 3.66 -2.95
C PRO A 168 20.46 3.58 -3.61
N SER A 169 20.79 4.57 -4.43
CA SER A 169 22.02 4.62 -5.21
C SER A 169 22.61 6.04 -5.31
N LEU A 170 21.84 7.04 -4.94
CA LEU A 170 22.23 8.45 -5.01
C LEU A 170 22.28 9.07 -3.61
N LYS A 171 23.19 10.01 -3.40
CA LYS A 171 23.31 10.73 -2.13
C LYS A 171 22.10 11.61 -1.83
N GLU A 172 21.40 12.03 -2.86
CA GLU A 172 20.19 12.84 -2.82
C GLU A 172 18.98 12.07 -2.25
N GLU A 173 19.06 10.73 -2.22
CA GLU A 173 18.04 9.84 -1.63
C GLU A 173 18.19 9.70 -0.11
N LEU A 174 19.12 10.45 0.49
CA LEU A 174 19.29 10.53 1.93
C LEU A 174 18.03 11.10 2.59
N TRP A 175 17.34 10.26 3.36
CA TRP A 175 16.15 10.64 4.12
C TRP A 175 16.49 11.19 5.51
N ALA A 176 17.42 10.51 6.23
CA ALA A 176 17.83 10.93 7.57
C ALA A 176 19.29 10.55 7.86
N LYS A 177 19.98 11.45 8.55
CA LYS A 177 21.31 11.17 9.09
C LYS A 177 21.19 10.43 10.41
N ALA A 178 22.11 9.47 10.65
CA ALA A 178 22.25 8.75 11.92
C ALA A 178 20.92 8.24 12.48
N ARG A 179 20.04 7.67 11.63
CA ARG A 179 18.64 7.36 12.00
C ARG A 179 18.55 6.30 13.10
N PHE A 180 19.25 5.20 12.94
CA PHE A 180 19.20 4.08 13.91
C PHE A 180 20.52 3.88 14.65
N ARG A 181 21.63 4.29 14.03
CA ARG A 181 22.99 4.24 14.59
C ARG A 181 23.73 5.53 14.23
N PRO A 182 24.62 6.02 15.12
CA PRO A 182 25.35 7.27 14.91
C PRO A 182 26.22 7.31 13.65
N ASP A 183 26.60 6.14 13.15
CA ASP A 183 27.50 5.93 12.00
C ASP A 183 26.78 5.50 10.73
N GLN A 184 25.43 5.46 10.75
CA GLN A 184 24.64 5.01 9.61
C GLN A 184 23.56 6.02 9.19
N ASP A 185 23.75 6.60 8.04
CA ASP A 185 22.74 7.38 7.35
C ASP A 185 21.65 6.44 6.77
N TRP A 186 20.44 6.97 6.64
CA TRP A 186 19.28 6.23 6.14
C TRP A 186 18.79 6.79 4.81
N TYR A 187 18.75 5.97 3.81
CA TYR A 187 18.31 6.30 2.46
C TYR A 187 16.94 5.70 2.19
N THR A 188 16.12 6.34 1.36
CA THR A 188 14.76 5.87 1.12
C THR A 188 14.38 5.95 -0.35
N ILE A 189 13.97 4.80 -0.89
CA ILE A 189 13.20 4.65 -2.12
C ILE A 189 12.00 3.75 -1.80
N GLU A 190 10.80 4.25 -2.06
CA GLU A 190 9.54 3.56 -1.72
C GLU A 190 8.45 3.89 -2.74
N GLY A 191 7.24 3.33 -2.57
CA GLY A 191 6.07 3.68 -3.36
C GLY A 191 6.10 3.14 -4.80
N ALA A 192 6.40 1.85 -5.00
CA ALA A 192 6.43 1.24 -6.32
C ALA A 192 5.08 1.31 -7.03
N PHE A 193 5.10 1.69 -8.30
CA PHE A 193 3.95 1.59 -9.19
C PHE A 193 4.36 0.97 -10.53
N TYR A 194 3.84 -0.20 -10.84
CA TYR A 194 4.06 -0.88 -12.11
C TYR A 194 2.96 -0.51 -13.11
N PHE A 195 3.34 -0.18 -14.31
CA PHE A 195 2.41 -0.07 -15.43
C PHE A 195 3.04 -0.65 -16.70
N ARG A 196 2.21 -1.15 -17.60
CA ARG A 196 2.61 -1.63 -18.91
C ARG A 196 2.00 -0.73 -19.99
N LYS A 197 2.82 -0.28 -20.92
CA LYS A 197 2.39 0.47 -22.10
C LYS A 197 2.68 -0.36 -23.34
N GLY A 198 1.61 -0.85 -23.98
CA GLY A 198 1.68 -1.60 -25.25
C GLY A 198 2.08 -3.05 -25.10
#